data_ec5cad1b0d744118db323c5468b30bb5
#
_entry.id   ec5cad1b0d744118db323c5468b30bb5
#
_cell.length_a   1.000
_cell.length_b   1.000
_cell.length_c   1.000
_cell.angle_alpha   90.00
_cell.angle_beta   90.00
_cell.angle_gamma   90.00
#
_symmetry.space_group_name_H-M   'P 1'
#
loop_
_entity.id
_entity.type
_entity.pdbx_description
1 polymer ?
#
loop_
_entity_poly.entity_id
_entity_poly.type
_entity_poly.pdbx_seq_one_letter_code
_entity_poly.pdbx_strand_id
1 'polypeptide(L)'
;MAWSVLALVVVAVAVAPVLGNAGRPRPGSVDVLYAGSLLTVMQQDIGPAFHRATGYSVRGFANGSSALVAEIKGGVEVADVLLSASPGADRALEGPANGNWITSYRVMGRSPLVLGYNPASVFAAALRRRPWYEVVGRPGFLLGRTDPATDPKGVLAVMALDDAAHRYGLARLAALARSSANVFSETALVGELDAGQIDAGFFYGVEASAAHLHTVALTGVHLGATYTLALVNRAPHGAAARAFISFLLGPRGRAILRRHGITPPSS
;
A
#
# COMPACT_ATOMS: atom_id res chain seq x y z
N MET A 1 -56.38 44.94 62.00
CA MET A 1 -55.05 44.23 62.07
C MET A 1 -55.24 42.88 61.41
N ALA A 2 -54.83 42.71 60.17
CA ALA A 2 -54.90 41.51 59.37
C ALA A 2 -53.47 40.97 59.15
N TRP A 3 -53.21 39.80 59.61
CA TRP A 3 -51.95 39.09 59.43
C TRP A 3 -52.07 38.18 58.25
N SER A 4 -51.36 38.48 57.18
CA SER A 4 -51.27 37.59 56.01
C SER A 4 -50.15 36.56 56.23
N VAL A 5 -50.55 35.31 56.26
CA VAL A 5 -49.63 34.16 56.29
C VAL A 5 -49.17 33.85 54.88
N LEU A 6 -47.86 34.03 54.63
CA LEU A 6 -47.23 33.70 53.37
C LEU A 6 -46.84 32.24 53.40
N ALA A 7 -47.49 31.40 52.60
CA ALA A 7 -47.18 29.97 52.43
C ALA A 7 -46.00 29.83 51.45
N LEU A 8 -44.85 29.32 51.95
CA LEU A 8 -43.69 29.01 51.15
C LEU A 8 -43.87 27.64 50.49
N VAL A 9 -44.07 27.61 49.17
CA VAL A 9 -44.09 26.36 48.41
C VAL A 9 -42.66 26.00 48.04
N VAL A 10 -42.10 24.96 48.68
CA VAL A 10 -40.81 24.38 48.32
C VAL A 10 -41.01 23.39 47.18
N VAL A 11 -40.64 23.76 45.98
CA VAL A 11 -40.57 22.84 44.83
C VAL A 11 -39.31 22.03 44.93
N ALA A 12 -39.39 20.78 45.34
CA ALA A 12 -38.27 19.83 45.28
C ALA A 12 -38.03 19.41 43.82
N VAL A 13 -36.99 19.96 43.20
CA VAL A 13 -36.51 19.49 41.89
C VAL A 13 -35.75 18.19 42.11
N ALA A 14 -36.36 17.07 41.76
CA ALA A 14 -35.66 15.77 41.71
C ALA A 14 -34.65 15.79 40.56
N VAL A 15 -33.37 15.95 40.88
CA VAL A 15 -32.26 15.74 39.93
C VAL A 15 -32.07 14.24 39.77
N ALA A 16 -32.65 13.66 38.71
CA ALA A 16 -32.32 12.31 38.30
C ALA A 16 -30.85 12.22 37.93
N PRO A 17 -30.07 11.23 38.46
CA PRO A 17 -28.71 11.04 38.02
C PRO A 17 -28.73 10.65 36.53
N VAL A 18 -28.21 11.50 35.66
CA VAL A 18 -27.86 11.12 34.30
C VAL A 18 -26.76 10.07 34.46
N LEU A 19 -27.16 8.80 34.37
CA LEU A 19 -26.20 7.70 34.16
C LEU A 19 -25.46 8.01 32.87
N GLY A 20 -24.33 8.70 33.04
CA GLY A 20 -23.39 8.94 31.97
C GLY A 20 -23.08 7.59 31.34
N ASN A 21 -23.42 7.48 30.07
CA ASN A 21 -23.01 6.36 29.21
C ASN A 21 -21.49 6.34 29.32
N ALA A 22 -20.95 5.52 30.23
CA ALA A 22 -19.51 5.29 30.36
C ALA A 22 -19.08 4.75 29.00
N GLY A 23 -18.63 5.68 28.13
CA GLY A 23 -18.26 5.39 26.77
C GLY A 23 -17.30 4.21 26.81
N ARG A 24 -17.65 3.14 26.07
CA ARG A 24 -16.70 2.07 25.79
C ARG A 24 -15.39 2.73 25.43
N PRO A 25 -14.25 2.33 26.05
CA PRO A 25 -12.96 2.89 25.69
C PRO A 25 -12.87 2.92 24.18
N ARG A 26 -12.67 4.09 23.58
CA ARG A 26 -12.51 4.17 22.12
C ARG A 26 -11.31 3.32 21.80
N PRO A 27 -11.45 2.29 20.97
CA PRO A 27 -10.30 1.49 20.57
C PRO A 27 -9.26 2.44 20.00
N GLY A 28 -7.98 2.22 20.34
CA GLY A 28 -6.88 3.03 19.85
C GLY A 28 -6.68 2.89 18.34
N SER A 29 -5.50 3.20 17.88
CA SER A 29 -5.07 3.03 16.51
C SER A 29 -3.99 1.97 16.40
N VAL A 30 -3.72 1.51 15.18
CA VAL A 30 -2.58 0.71 14.77
C VAL A 30 -1.76 1.49 13.76
N ASP A 31 -0.44 1.54 13.95
CA ASP A 31 0.50 2.16 13.01
C ASP A 31 0.94 1.12 11.98
N VAL A 32 0.49 1.28 10.75
CA VAL A 32 0.77 0.35 9.65
C VAL A 32 1.63 1.05 8.62
N LEU A 33 2.88 0.61 8.48
CA LEU A 33 3.72 0.99 7.36
C LEU A 33 3.47 0.00 6.22
N TYR A 34 3.22 0.50 5.02
CA TYR A 34 2.88 -0.39 3.90
C TYR A 34 3.44 0.09 2.56
N ALA A 35 3.78 -0.88 1.70
CA ALA A 35 4.19 -0.61 0.33
C ALA A 35 3.18 0.31 -0.36
N GLY A 36 3.65 1.35 -1.03
CA GLY A 36 2.83 2.39 -1.63
C GLY A 36 1.83 1.85 -2.66
N SER A 37 2.14 0.72 -3.31
CA SER A 37 1.22 -0.02 -4.19
C SER A 37 -0.04 -0.54 -3.49
N LEU A 38 -0.08 -0.55 -2.16
CA LEU A 38 -1.26 -0.85 -1.35
C LEU A 38 -2.03 0.40 -0.92
N LEU A 39 -1.57 1.62 -1.26
CA LEU A 39 -2.12 2.88 -0.75
C LEU A 39 -3.64 2.95 -0.90
N THR A 40 -4.13 2.83 -2.12
CA THR A 40 -5.57 2.92 -2.42
C THR A 40 -6.37 1.83 -1.71
N VAL A 41 -5.89 0.58 -1.75
CA VAL A 41 -6.54 -0.57 -1.08
C VAL A 41 -6.61 -0.37 0.43
N MET A 42 -5.53 0.13 1.03
CA MET A 42 -5.47 0.39 2.47
C MET A 42 -6.40 1.51 2.88
N GLN A 43 -6.42 2.62 2.15
CA GLN A 43 -7.20 3.80 2.50
C GLN A 43 -8.69 3.64 2.21
N GLN A 44 -9.05 3.04 1.09
CA GLN A 44 -10.44 2.97 0.65
C GLN A 44 -11.18 1.71 1.11
N ASP A 45 -10.47 0.60 1.29
CA ASP A 45 -11.11 -0.67 1.59
C ASP A 45 -10.69 -1.29 2.94
N ILE A 46 -9.40 -1.57 3.14
CA ILE A 46 -8.91 -2.31 4.32
C ILE A 46 -9.12 -1.50 5.60
N GLY A 47 -8.64 -0.25 5.64
CA GLY A 47 -8.75 0.60 6.83
C GLY A 47 -10.19 0.81 7.28
N PRO A 48 -11.11 1.25 6.40
CA PRO A 48 -12.53 1.38 6.74
C PRO A 48 -13.20 0.06 7.15
N ALA A 49 -12.88 -1.06 6.49
CA ALA A 49 -13.43 -2.37 6.82
C ALA A 49 -12.90 -2.90 8.17
N PHE A 50 -11.63 -2.67 8.47
CA PHE A 50 -11.01 -2.99 9.76
C PHE A 50 -11.65 -2.17 10.88
N HIS A 51 -11.81 -0.87 10.69
CA HIS A 51 -12.46 0.00 11.66
C HIS A 51 -13.89 -0.48 11.98
N ARG A 52 -14.69 -0.76 10.95
CA ARG A 52 -16.06 -1.29 11.15
C ARG A 52 -16.08 -2.63 11.88
N ALA A 53 -15.08 -3.47 11.68
CA ALA A 53 -15.04 -4.82 12.28
C ALA A 53 -14.53 -4.82 13.71
N THR A 54 -13.67 -3.88 14.10
CA THR A 54 -12.92 -3.93 15.37
C THR A 54 -13.05 -2.67 16.23
N GLY A 55 -13.42 -1.55 15.62
CA GLY A 55 -13.41 -0.22 16.23
C GLY A 55 -12.02 0.44 16.23
N TYR A 56 -10.92 -0.29 16.00
CA TYR A 56 -9.58 0.30 15.83
C TYR A 56 -9.46 1.09 14.54
N SER A 57 -8.64 2.13 14.53
CA SER A 57 -8.32 2.90 13.33
C SER A 57 -6.92 2.57 12.82
N VAL A 58 -6.72 2.61 11.51
CA VAL A 58 -5.39 2.52 10.89
C VAL A 58 -4.79 3.92 10.79
N ARG A 59 -3.59 4.11 11.35
CA ARG A 59 -2.69 5.20 10.98
C ARG A 59 -1.69 4.62 10.00
N GLY A 60 -1.84 5.00 8.74
CA GLY A 60 -1.09 4.40 7.65
C GLY A 60 0.00 5.32 7.13
N PHE A 61 1.18 4.77 6.85
CA PHE A 61 2.24 5.44 6.14
C PHE A 61 2.70 4.59 4.96
N ALA A 62 2.70 5.18 3.76
CA ALA A 62 2.98 4.49 2.50
C ALA A 62 4.28 4.98 1.88
N ASN A 63 5.17 4.04 1.53
CA ASN A 63 6.41 4.35 0.81
C ASN A 63 6.92 3.09 0.07
N GLY A 64 8.02 3.20 -0.69
CA GLY A 64 8.72 2.04 -1.23
C GLY A 64 9.20 1.11 -0.10
N SER A 65 9.08 -0.21 -0.28
CA SER A 65 9.35 -1.15 0.82
C SER A 65 10.78 -1.05 1.38
N SER A 66 11.77 -0.72 0.53
CA SER A 66 13.16 -0.51 0.99
C SER A 66 13.30 0.78 1.79
N ALA A 67 12.56 1.83 1.43
CA ALA A 67 12.51 3.07 2.20
C ALA A 67 11.87 2.84 3.58
N LEU A 68 10.75 2.09 3.65
CA LEU A 68 10.12 1.72 4.92
C LEU A 68 11.07 0.97 5.86
N VAL A 69 11.92 0.10 5.32
CA VAL A 69 12.98 -0.58 6.09
C VAL A 69 13.96 0.43 6.69
N ALA A 70 14.40 1.42 5.90
CA ALA A 70 15.31 2.46 6.39
C ALA A 70 14.65 3.34 7.46
N GLU A 71 13.38 3.67 7.31
CA GLU A 71 12.59 4.47 8.26
C GLU A 71 12.39 3.74 9.59
N ILE A 72 12.09 2.43 9.56
CA ILE A 72 12.01 1.60 10.77
C ILE A 72 13.37 1.54 11.48
N LYS A 73 14.44 1.24 10.74
CA LYS A 73 15.81 1.17 11.30
C LYS A 73 16.30 2.49 11.86
N GLY A 74 15.93 3.58 11.20
CA GLY A 74 16.28 4.94 11.61
C GLY A 74 15.41 5.50 12.74
N GLY A 75 14.34 4.80 13.14
CA GLY A 75 13.37 5.29 14.12
C GLY A 75 12.63 6.56 13.66
N VAL A 76 12.53 6.76 12.34
CA VAL A 76 11.86 7.93 11.74
C VAL A 76 10.35 7.78 11.83
N GLU A 77 9.86 6.56 11.58
CA GLU A 77 8.43 6.24 11.65
C GLU A 77 8.16 5.19 12.74
N VAL A 78 7.04 5.37 13.43
CA VAL A 78 6.51 4.37 14.37
C VAL A 78 5.77 3.29 13.60
N ALA A 79 6.08 2.03 13.85
CA ALA A 79 5.47 0.90 13.19
C ALA A 79 5.00 -0.16 14.19
N ASP A 80 3.74 -0.56 14.07
CA ASP A 80 3.21 -1.78 14.69
C ASP A 80 3.26 -2.96 13.72
N VAL A 81 2.90 -2.69 12.47
CA VAL A 81 2.82 -3.70 11.39
C VAL A 81 3.51 -3.16 10.13
N LEU A 82 4.29 -4.00 9.48
CA LEU A 82 4.83 -3.75 8.16
C LEU A 82 4.12 -4.63 7.13
N LEU A 83 3.67 -4.03 6.03
CA LEU A 83 3.24 -4.72 4.82
C LEU A 83 4.20 -4.39 3.70
N SER A 84 5.04 -5.32 3.27
CA SER A 84 6.00 -5.07 2.20
C SER A 84 5.60 -5.75 0.88
N ALA A 85 6.17 -5.27 -0.22
CA ALA A 85 5.99 -5.85 -1.56
C ALA A 85 7.12 -6.84 -1.91
N SER A 86 8.03 -7.10 -0.97
CA SER A 86 9.18 -7.97 -1.18
C SER A 86 9.64 -8.66 0.11
N PRO A 87 9.76 -9.99 0.12
CA PRO A 87 10.40 -10.71 1.24
C PRO A 87 11.83 -10.25 1.53
N GLY A 88 12.51 -9.63 0.56
CA GLY A 88 13.84 -9.04 0.76
C GLY A 88 13.83 -7.88 1.75
N ALA A 89 12.79 -7.06 1.74
CA ALA A 89 12.61 -5.97 2.69
C ALA A 89 12.43 -6.52 4.12
N ASP A 90 11.60 -7.57 4.29
CA ASP A 90 11.41 -8.19 5.62
C ASP A 90 12.71 -8.81 6.15
N ARG A 91 13.43 -9.56 5.31
CA ARG A 91 14.73 -10.15 5.70
C ARG A 91 15.74 -9.11 6.16
N ALA A 92 15.70 -7.89 5.61
CA ALA A 92 16.56 -6.80 6.04
C ALA A 92 16.23 -6.27 7.46
N LEU A 93 15.09 -6.66 8.04
CA LEU A 93 14.66 -6.31 9.41
C LEU A 93 14.76 -7.49 10.37
N GLU A 94 14.94 -8.72 9.85
CA GLU A 94 14.88 -9.96 10.60
C GLU A 94 16.24 -10.31 11.23
N GLY A 95 16.19 -10.74 12.48
CA GLY A 95 17.33 -11.27 13.21
C GLY A 95 18.31 -10.23 13.76
N PRO A 96 19.24 -10.69 14.66
CA PRO A 96 20.14 -9.78 15.40
C PRO A 96 21.07 -8.95 14.52
N ALA A 97 21.57 -9.52 13.44
CA ALA A 97 22.46 -8.82 12.49
C ALA A 97 21.78 -7.62 11.81
N ASN A 98 20.46 -7.60 11.75
CA ASN A 98 19.65 -6.55 11.13
C ASN A 98 18.92 -5.66 12.15
N GLY A 99 19.22 -5.78 13.46
CA GLY A 99 18.59 -5.00 14.53
C GLY A 99 17.37 -5.66 15.14
N ASN A 100 16.99 -6.86 14.72
CA ASN A 100 15.89 -7.65 15.28
C ASN A 100 14.56 -6.88 15.36
N TRP A 101 14.23 -6.16 14.29
CA TRP A 101 13.01 -5.36 14.21
C TRP A 101 11.75 -6.21 14.02
N ILE A 102 11.88 -7.35 13.37
CA ILE A 102 10.84 -8.36 13.24
C ILE A 102 11.39 -9.74 13.59
N THR A 103 10.53 -10.62 14.08
CA THR A 103 10.90 -12.03 14.36
C THR A 103 10.66 -12.92 13.14
N SER A 104 9.61 -12.65 12.38
CA SER A 104 9.24 -13.37 11.17
C SER A 104 8.23 -12.57 10.36
N TYR A 105 8.04 -12.98 9.12
CA TYR A 105 6.99 -12.44 8.26
C TYR A 105 6.14 -13.55 7.64
N ARG A 106 4.97 -13.20 7.13
CA ARG A 106 4.07 -14.10 6.41
C ARG A 106 3.81 -13.58 5.01
N VAL A 107 3.81 -14.45 4.02
CA VAL A 107 3.37 -14.11 2.67
C VAL A 107 1.85 -13.99 2.65
N MET A 108 1.35 -12.85 2.19
CA MET A 108 -0.08 -12.59 2.01
C MET A 108 -0.58 -13.01 0.63
N GLY A 109 0.26 -12.86 -0.39
CA GLY A 109 -0.08 -13.17 -1.76
C GLY A 109 0.88 -12.55 -2.76
N ARG A 110 0.54 -12.67 -4.03
CA ARG A 110 1.34 -12.15 -5.15
C ARG A 110 0.49 -11.28 -6.07
N SER A 111 1.13 -10.33 -6.72
CA SER A 111 0.50 -9.51 -7.76
C SER A 111 1.49 -9.33 -8.92
N PRO A 112 1.09 -9.55 -10.18
CA PRO A 112 2.00 -9.44 -11.31
C PRO A 112 2.44 -8.00 -11.53
N LEU A 113 3.62 -7.84 -12.13
CA LEU A 113 4.04 -6.57 -12.73
C LEU A 113 3.30 -6.40 -14.05
N VAL A 114 2.72 -5.22 -14.29
CA VAL A 114 1.99 -4.85 -15.49
C VAL A 114 2.46 -3.49 -16.00
N LEU A 115 2.16 -3.17 -17.24
CA LEU A 115 2.33 -1.82 -17.78
C LEU A 115 0.97 -1.10 -17.74
N GLY A 116 0.82 -0.13 -16.84
CA GLY A 116 -0.28 0.82 -16.85
C GLY A 116 -0.04 1.91 -17.89
N TYR A 117 -1.05 2.34 -18.63
CA TYR A 117 -0.87 3.34 -19.68
C TYR A 117 -1.99 4.39 -19.68
N ASN A 118 -1.65 5.60 -20.08
CA ASN A 118 -2.61 6.67 -20.30
C ASN A 118 -3.40 6.42 -21.60
N PRO A 119 -4.74 6.25 -21.54
CA PRO A 119 -5.55 6.00 -22.73
C PRO A 119 -5.56 7.17 -23.73
N ALA A 120 -5.23 8.39 -23.27
CA ALA A 120 -5.11 9.58 -24.12
C ALA A 120 -3.73 9.70 -24.81
N SER A 121 -2.74 8.84 -24.44
CA SER A 121 -1.42 8.84 -25.07
C SER A 121 -1.54 8.49 -26.56
N VAL A 122 -0.74 9.13 -27.40
CA VAL A 122 -0.60 8.80 -28.84
C VAL A 122 -0.12 7.35 -29.06
N PHE A 123 0.49 6.73 -28.05
CA PHE A 123 0.95 5.34 -28.08
C PHE A 123 -0.08 4.32 -27.60
N ALA A 124 -1.21 4.74 -27.02
CA ALA A 124 -2.20 3.86 -26.42
C ALA A 124 -2.74 2.79 -27.40
N ALA A 125 -3.00 3.18 -28.64
CA ALA A 125 -3.46 2.24 -29.66
C ALA A 125 -2.39 1.19 -30.01
N ALA A 126 -1.12 1.56 -30.00
CA ALA A 126 -0.01 0.65 -30.26
C ALA A 126 0.19 -0.31 -29.08
N LEU A 127 0.12 0.15 -27.83
CA LEU A 127 0.23 -0.70 -26.63
C LEU A 127 -0.84 -1.79 -26.59
N ARG A 128 -2.04 -1.54 -27.07
CA ARG A 128 -3.11 -2.55 -27.15
C ARG A 128 -2.91 -3.63 -28.23
N ARG A 129 -2.06 -3.37 -29.23
CA ARG A 129 -1.95 -4.22 -30.44
C ARG A 129 -0.57 -4.86 -30.61
N ARG A 130 0.44 -4.36 -29.94
CA ARG A 130 1.82 -4.81 -30.08
C ARG A 130 2.41 -5.21 -28.75
N PRO A 131 3.43 -6.05 -28.73
CA PRO A 131 4.21 -6.31 -27.52
C PRO A 131 4.72 -5.01 -26.89
N TRP A 132 4.63 -4.91 -25.58
CA TRP A 132 4.97 -3.71 -24.82
C TRP A 132 6.38 -3.20 -25.14
N TYR A 133 7.35 -4.09 -25.27
CA TYR A 133 8.77 -3.76 -25.52
C TYR A 133 9.02 -3.12 -26.89
N GLU A 134 8.15 -3.38 -27.89
CA GLU A 134 8.23 -2.71 -29.20
C GLU A 134 7.72 -1.26 -29.15
N VAL A 135 6.88 -0.94 -28.15
CA VAL A 135 6.22 0.35 -28.05
C VAL A 135 6.99 1.29 -27.13
N VAL A 136 7.37 0.82 -25.93
CA VAL A 136 8.07 1.68 -24.93
C VAL A 136 9.47 2.11 -25.40
N GLY A 137 10.06 1.39 -26.36
CA GLY A 137 11.32 1.76 -26.99
C GLY A 137 11.22 2.83 -28.08
N ARG A 138 10.03 3.31 -28.45
CA ARG A 138 9.85 4.30 -29.53
C ARG A 138 10.37 5.67 -29.15
N PRO A 139 10.87 6.47 -30.12
CA PRO A 139 11.20 7.86 -29.88
C PRO A 139 10.01 8.64 -29.32
N GLY A 140 10.26 9.47 -28.32
CA GLY A 140 9.24 10.29 -27.68
C GLY A 140 8.36 9.59 -26.66
N PHE A 141 8.48 8.26 -26.47
CA PHE A 141 7.72 7.54 -25.43
C PHE A 141 8.25 7.90 -24.04
N LEU A 142 7.35 8.32 -23.17
CA LEU A 142 7.64 8.68 -21.77
C LEU A 142 7.26 7.52 -20.86
N LEU A 143 8.26 6.74 -20.46
CA LEU A 143 8.08 5.58 -19.57
C LEU A 143 8.40 5.95 -18.14
N GLY A 144 7.43 5.80 -17.23
CA GLY A 144 7.59 6.00 -15.80
C GLY A 144 7.98 4.71 -15.04
N ARG A 145 8.77 4.86 -14.01
CA ARG A 145 9.09 3.79 -13.05
C ARG A 145 9.44 4.36 -11.69
N THR A 146 9.50 3.50 -10.68
CA THR A 146 10.00 3.87 -9.35
C THR A 146 11.52 3.71 -9.25
N ASP A 147 12.10 4.29 -8.20
CA ASP A 147 13.54 4.20 -7.93
C ASP A 147 13.88 2.80 -7.38
N PRO A 148 14.79 2.04 -8.04
CA PRO A 148 15.21 0.73 -7.56
C PRO A 148 15.96 0.76 -6.22
N ALA A 149 16.49 1.92 -5.81
CA ALA A 149 17.14 2.05 -4.51
C ALA A 149 16.16 2.03 -3.34
N THR A 150 14.94 2.54 -3.55
CA THR A 150 13.93 2.71 -2.49
C THR A 150 12.72 1.81 -2.64
N ASP A 151 12.50 1.24 -3.83
CA ASP A 151 11.30 0.46 -4.12
C ASP A 151 11.59 -0.82 -4.93
N PRO A 152 11.16 -2.00 -4.44
CA PRO A 152 11.26 -3.27 -5.17
C PRO A 152 10.63 -3.25 -6.58
N LYS A 153 9.56 -2.48 -6.81
CA LYS A 153 8.95 -2.32 -8.13
C LYS A 153 9.92 -1.70 -9.13
N GLY A 154 10.72 -0.73 -8.69
CA GLY A 154 11.79 -0.15 -9.50
C GLY A 154 12.84 -1.17 -9.91
N VAL A 155 13.25 -2.05 -8.99
CA VAL A 155 14.14 -3.18 -9.30
C VAL A 155 13.54 -4.08 -10.38
N LEU A 156 12.26 -4.47 -10.22
CA LEU A 156 11.58 -5.35 -11.17
C LEU A 156 11.37 -4.68 -12.53
N ALA A 157 11.12 -3.37 -12.57
CA ALA A 157 11.00 -2.60 -13.80
C ALA A 157 12.34 -2.58 -14.59
N VAL A 158 13.46 -2.36 -13.89
CA VAL A 158 14.80 -2.45 -14.48
C VAL A 158 15.07 -3.85 -15.02
N MET A 159 14.78 -4.90 -14.23
CA MET A 159 14.93 -6.29 -14.67
C MET A 159 14.11 -6.61 -15.92
N ALA A 160 12.84 -6.16 -15.98
CA ALA A 160 11.99 -6.37 -17.14
C ALA A 160 12.53 -5.70 -18.41
N LEU A 161 13.05 -4.47 -18.27
CA LEU A 161 13.65 -3.72 -19.38
C LEU A 161 14.95 -4.36 -19.86
N ASP A 162 15.84 -4.77 -18.96
CA ASP A 162 17.10 -5.40 -19.28
C ASP A 162 16.92 -6.79 -19.92
N ASP A 163 16.00 -7.61 -19.37
CA ASP A 163 15.66 -8.91 -19.94
C ASP A 163 15.09 -8.77 -21.37
N ALA A 164 14.15 -7.83 -21.57
CA ALA A 164 13.61 -7.58 -22.90
C ALA A 164 14.67 -6.99 -23.86
N ALA A 165 15.53 -6.11 -23.40
CA ALA A 165 16.62 -5.56 -24.17
C ALA A 165 17.56 -6.66 -24.69
N HIS A 166 17.96 -7.57 -23.79
CA HIS A 166 18.82 -8.70 -24.12
C HIS A 166 18.13 -9.71 -25.07
N ARG A 167 16.90 -10.10 -24.71
CA ARG A 167 16.14 -11.13 -25.44
C ARG A 167 15.79 -10.74 -26.87
N TYR A 168 15.46 -9.46 -27.09
CA TYR A 168 14.98 -8.94 -28.39
C TYR A 168 15.99 -8.03 -29.11
N GLY A 169 17.20 -7.84 -28.57
CA GLY A 169 18.22 -7.00 -29.18
C GLY A 169 17.87 -5.51 -29.19
N LEU A 170 17.13 -5.02 -28.22
CA LEU A 170 16.58 -3.65 -28.17
C LEU A 170 17.41 -2.73 -27.25
N ALA A 171 18.52 -2.20 -27.74
CA ALA A 171 19.44 -1.35 -26.96
C ALA A 171 18.76 -0.15 -26.26
N ARG A 172 17.65 0.36 -26.83
CA ARG A 172 16.91 1.47 -26.23
C ARG A 172 16.25 1.08 -24.90
N LEU A 173 15.81 -0.17 -24.73
CA LEU A 173 15.25 -0.64 -23.45
C LEU A 173 16.33 -0.68 -22.36
N ALA A 174 17.53 -1.13 -22.70
CA ALA A 174 18.66 -1.08 -21.79
C ALA A 174 19.05 0.37 -21.40
N ALA A 175 18.90 1.31 -22.32
CA ALA A 175 19.08 2.73 -22.00
C ALA A 175 18.00 3.25 -21.05
N LEU A 176 16.73 2.86 -21.24
CA LEU A 176 15.62 3.20 -20.34
C LEU A 176 15.82 2.60 -18.94
N ALA A 177 16.32 1.37 -18.85
CA ALA A 177 16.63 0.73 -17.56
C ALA A 177 17.63 1.55 -16.72
N ARG A 178 18.60 2.17 -17.37
CA ARG A 178 19.65 2.99 -16.73
C ARG A 178 19.31 4.48 -16.62
N SER A 179 18.23 4.93 -17.25
CA SER A 179 17.81 6.33 -17.23
C SER A 179 17.32 6.74 -15.84
N SER A 180 17.68 7.94 -15.39
CA SER A 180 17.10 8.61 -14.23
C SER A 180 15.89 9.48 -14.60
N ALA A 181 15.56 9.61 -15.88
CA ALA A 181 14.38 10.32 -16.32
C ALA A 181 13.10 9.54 -15.98
N ASN A 182 12.05 10.28 -15.60
CA ASN A 182 10.73 9.71 -15.25
C ASN A 182 10.80 8.63 -14.14
N VAL A 183 11.68 8.87 -13.15
CA VAL A 183 11.76 8.10 -11.91
C VAL A 183 11.04 8.86 -10.81
N PHE A 184 10.03 8.24 -10.24
CA PHE A 184 9.12 8.85 -9.28
C PHE A 184 9.11 8.06 -7.96
N SER A 185 8.63 8.69 -6.89
CA SER A 185 8.27 7.95 -5.69
C SER A 185 7.13 6.96 -5.99
N GLU A 186 7.03 5.89 -5.20
CA GLU A 186 6.00 4.88 -5.44
C GLU A 186 4.59 5.47 -5.34
N THR A 187 4.36 6.39 -4.43
CA THR A 187 3.06 7.02 -4.21
C THR A 187 2.71 8.08 -5.27
N ALA A 188 3.67 8.61 -6.02
CA ALA A 188 3.44 9.63 -7.04
C ALA A 188 3.14 9.05 -8.44
N LEU A 189 3.64 7.85 -8.75
CA LEU A 189 3.65 7.32 -10.12
C LEU A 189 2.25 7.21 -10.76
N VAL A 190 1.22 6.87 -9.98
CA VAL A 190 -0.18 6.83 -10.46
C VAL A 190 -0.63 8.23 -10.88
N GLY A 191 -0.38 9.24 -10.02
CA GLY A 191 -0.74 10.62 -10.32
C GLY A 191 -0.05 11.18 -11.55
N GLU A 192 1.21 10.82 -11.79
CA GLU A 192 1.96 11.22 -12.99
C GLU A 192 1.37 10.62 -14.27
N LEU A 193 0.90 9.35 -14.20
CA LEU A 193 0.20 8.73 -15.30
C LEU A 193 -1.15 9.39 -15.57
N ASP A 194 -1.94 9.64 -14.54
CA ASP A 194 -3.26 10.27 -14.64
C ASP A 194 -3.16 11.72 -15.14
N ALA A 195 -2.13 12.44 -14.73
CA ALA A 195 -1.83 13.80 -15.21
C ALA A 195 -1.30 13.84 -16.66
N GLY A 196 -1.02 12.68 -17.27
CA GLY A 196 -0.48 12.60 -18.63
C GLY A 196 0.98 13.01 -18.75
N GLN A 197 1.72 13.05 -17.65
CA GLN A 197 3.16 13.36 -17.64
C GLN A 197 4.00 12.19 -18.17
N ILE A 198 3.44 10.99 -18.18
CA ILE A 198 4.03 9.78 -18.76
C ILE A 198 2.97 9.07 -19.62
N ASP A 199 3.45 8.36 -20.66
CA ASP A 199 2.59 7.56 -21.54
C ASP A 199 2.18 6.24 -20.89
N ALA A 200 3.12 5.65 -20.14
CA ALA A 200 2.93 4.41 -19.39
C ALA A 200 3.92 4.30 -18.24
N GLY A 201 3.63 3.41 -17.29
CA GLY A 201 4.51 3.11 -16.17
C GLY A 201 4.39 1.66 -15.74
N PHE A 202 5.40 1.20 -14.98
CA PHE A 202 5.36 -0.12 -14.34
C PHE A 202 4.59 -0.05 -13.02
N PHE A 203 3.56 -0.89 -12.91
CA PHE A 203 2.69 -1.00 -11.74
C PHE A 203 2.55 -2.46 -11.33
N TYR A 204 2.19 -2.72 -10.08
CA TYR A 204 1.66 -4.03 -9.73
C TYR A 204 0.17 -4.11 -10.08
N GLY A 205 -0.31 -5.31 -10.40
CA GLY A 205 -1.72 -5.51 -10.75
C GLY A 205 -2.70 -5.02 -9.68
N VAL A 206 -2.35 -5.15 -8.40
CA VAL A 206 -3.16 -4.64 -7.28
C VAL A 206 -3.31 -3.13 -7.32
N GLU A 207 -2.22 -2.42 -7.55
CA GLU A 207 -2.19 -0.96 -7.65
C GLU A 207 -2.98 -0.49 -8.88
N ALA A 208 -2.71 -1.10 -10.02
CA ALA A 208 -3.42 -0.80 -11.26
C ALA A 208 -4.93 -1.06 -11.16
N SER A 209 -5.32 -2.16 -10.52
CA SER A 209 -6.73 -2.48 -10.27
C SER A 209 -7.40 -1.46 -9.35
N ALA A 210 -6.75 -1.10 -8.26
CA ALA A 210 -7.29 -0.16 -7.28
C ALA A 210 -7.42 1.27 -7.83
N ALA A 211 -6.48 1.67 -8.71
CA ALA A 211 -6.49 2.96 -9.38
C ALA A 211 -7.25 2.94 -10.73
N HIS A 212 -7.89 1.83 -11.08
CA HIS A 212 -8.64 1.67 -12.35
C HIS A 212 -7.83 1.99 -13.61
N LEU A 213 -6.52 1.69 -13.60
CA LEU A 213 -5.64 1.97 -14.73
C LEU A 213 -5.93 1.04 -15.92
N HIS A 214 -5.79 1.57 -17.12
CA HIS A 214 -5.70 0.75 -18.32
C HIS A 214 -4.35 0.02 -18.34
N THR A 215 -4.35 -1.29 -18.50
CA THR A 215 -3.12 -2.09 -18.43
C THR A 215 -2.94 -2.99 -19.64
N VAL A 216 -1.67 -3.31 -19.90
CA VAL A 216 -1.27 -4.41 -20.78
C VAL A 216 -0.32 -5.34 -20.04
N ALA A 217 -0.42 -6.63 -20.34
CA ALA A 217 0.48 -7.63 -19.78
C ALA A 217 1.90 -7.44 -20.31
N LEU A 218 2.88 -7.69 -19.47
CA LEU A 218 4.30 -7.69 -19.87
C LEU A 218 4.63 -9.05 -20.50
N THR A 219 4.30 -9.23 -21.77
CA THR A 219 4.55 -10.47 -22.50
C THR A 219 6.01 -10.90 -22.36
N GLY A 220 6.24 -12.15 -21.96
CA GLY A 220 7.56 -12.72 -21.74
C GLY A 220 8.20 -12.37 -20.38
N VAL A 221 7.52 -11.62 -19.52
CA VAL A 221 7.97 -11.25 -18.18
C VAL A 221 7.06 -11.89 -17.14
N HIS A 222 7.65 -12.63 -16.18
CA HIS A 222 6.94 -13.28 -15.08
C HIS A 222 7.40 -12.73 -13.72
N LEU A 223 7.44 -11.41 -13.62
CA LEU A 223 7.84 -10.67 -12.42
C LEU A 223 6.60 -10.13 -11.70
N GLY A 224 6.74 -9.90 -10.39
CA GLY A 224 5.66 -9.33 -9.59
C GLY A 224 6.03 -9.20 -8.12
N ALA A 225 5.18 -8.50 -7.37
CA ALA A 225 5.29 -8.40 -5.93
C ALA A 225 4.98 -9.74 -5.27
N THR A 226 5.71 -10.05 -4.21
CA THR A 226 5.30 -10.98 -3.17
C THR A 226 5.02 -10.17 -1.92
N TYR A 227 3.74 -9.94 -1.65
CA TYR A 227 3.31 -9.16 -0.49
C TYR A 227 3.45 -9.97 0.79
N THR A 228 4.03 -9.33 1.78
CA THR A 228 4.29 -9.91 3.09
C THR A 228 3.68 -9.04 4.19
N LEU A 229 3.58 -9.63 5.36
CA LEU A 229 3.09 -9.00 6.58
C LEU A 229 3.98 -9.41 7.73
N ALA A 230 4.46 -8.44 8.52
CA ALA A 230 5.23 -8.65 9.73
C ALA A 230 4.70 -7.81 10.90
N LEU A 231 4.71 -8.40 12.09
CA LEU A 231 4.56 -7.65 13.34
C LEU A 231 5.93 -7.08 13.71
N VAL A 232 5.99 -5.77 13.94
CA VAL A 232 7.22 -5.12 14.37
C VAL A 232 7.44 -5.43 15.85
N ASN A 233 8.66 -5.81 16.21
CA ASN A 233 9.03 -6.06 17.59
C ASN A 233 8.89 -4.77 18.41
N ARG A 234 8.39 -4.87 19.64
CA ARG A 234 8.12 -3.73 20.52
C ARG A 234 7.06 -2.76 19.96
N ALA A 235 6.15 -3.28 19.11
CA ALA A 235 5.00 -2.53 18.62
C ALA A 235 4.24 -1.84 19.78
N PRO A 236 4.11 -0.50 19.79
CA PRO A 236 3.48 0.22 20.89
C PRO A 236 2.00 -0.12 21.05
N HIS A 237 1.31 -0.49 19.97
CA HIS A 237 -0.13 -0.80 19.96
C HIS A 237 -0.39 -2.30 19.70
N GLY A 238 0.31 -3.19 20.41
CA GLY A 238 0.33 -4.63 20.15
C GLY A 238 -1.04 -5.32 20.11
N ALA A 239 -2.06 -4.87 20.85
CA ALA A 239 -3.42 -5.41 20.76
C ALA A 239 -4.08 -5.05 19.43
N ALA A 240 -3.98 -3.80 19.00
CA ALA A 240 -4.51 -3.32 17.72
C ALA A 240 -3.77 -3.96 16.53
N ALA A 241 -2.43 -4.13 16.65
CA ALA A 241 -1.60 -4.82 15.65
C ALA A 241 -2.07 -6.26 15.44
N ARG A 242 -2.25 -7.03 16.50
CA ARG A 242 -2.76 -8.41 16.41
C ARG A 242 -4.16 -8.46 15.82
N ALA A 243 -5.05 -7.54 16.19
CA ALA A 243 -6.38 -7.44 15.61
C ALA A 243 -6.32 -7.13 14.11
N PHE A 244 -5.42 -6.23 13.68
CA PHE A 244 -5.22 -5.89 12.28
C PHE A 244 -4.71 -7.09 11.47
N ILE A 245 -3.69 -7.79 11.98
CA ILE A 245 -3.14 -9.00 11.35
C ILE A 245 -4.21 -10.07 11.21
N SER A 246 -4.97 -10.33 12.27
CA SER A 246 -6.07 -11.31 12.25
C SER A 246 -7.16 -10.94 11.25
N PHE A 247 -7.54 -9.66 11.18
CA PHE A 247 -8.50 -9.14 10.20
C PHE A 247 -7.99 -9.32 8.76
N LEU A 248 -6.76 -8.88 8.50
CA LEU A 248 -6.17 -8.89 7.15
C LEU A 248 -6.01 -10.31 6.61
N LEU A 249 -5.58 -11.24 7.44
CA LEU A 249 -5.44 -12.67 7.10
C LEU A 249 -6.75 -13.45 7.20
N GLY A 250 -7.79 -12.85 7.75
CA GLY A 250 -9.12 -13.44 7.86
C GLY A 250 -9.91 -13.38 6.54
N PRO A 251 -11.11 -14.00 6.51
CA PRO A 251 -11.92 -14.10 5.29
C PRO A 251 -12.21 -12.75 4.63
N ARG A 252 -12.52 -11.71 5.42
CA ARG A 252 -12.85 -10.36 4.90
C ARG A 252 -11.63 -9.67 4.29
N GLY A 253 -10.49 -9.65 4.99
CA GLY A 253 -9.26 -9.06 4.48
C GLY A 253 -8.79 -9.76 3.21
N ARG A 254 -8.77 -11.09 3.21
CA ARG A 254 -8.42 -11.88 2.01
C ARG A 254 -9.37 -11.65 0.85
N ALA A 255 -10.66 -11.46 1.09
CA ALA A 255 -11.63 -11.16 0.04
C ALA A 255 -11.33 -9.79 -0.61
N ILE A 256 -10.99 -8.78 0.20
CA ILE A 256 -10.58 -7.46 -0.31
C ILE A 256 -9.30 -7.60 -1.14
N LEU A 257 -8.25 -8.24 -0.62
CA LEU A 257 -6.99 -8.43 -1.32
C LEU A 257 -7.17 -9.15 -2.67
N ARG A 258 -7.98 -10.23 -2.71
CA ARG A 258 -8.27 -10.95 -3.96
C ARG A 258 -9.02 -10.09 -4.98
N ARG A 259 -9.96 -9.28 -4.54
CA ARG A 259 -10.74 -8.37 -5.40
C ARG A 259 -9.83 -7.38 -6.14
N HIS A 260 -8.73 -6.98 -5.51
CA HIS A 260 -7.71 -6.12 -6.10
C HIS A 260 -6.54 -6.89 -6.75
N GLY A 261 -6.69 -8.20 -7.02
CA GLY A 261 -5.71 -8.96 -7.79
C GLY A 261 -4.50 -9.47 -7.00
N ILE A 262 -4.58 -9.51 -5.65
CA ILE A 262 -3.59 -10.24 -4.85
C ILE A 262 -4.01 -11.70 -4.76
N THR A 263 -3.27 -12.56 -5.46
CA THR A 263 -3.47 -14.02 -5.41
C THR A 263 -2.82 -14.59 -4.16
N PRO A 264 -3.56 -15.32 -3.31
CA PRO A 264 -2.98 -15.97 -2.13
C PRO A 264 -1.86 -16.94 -2.50
N PRO A 265 -0.94 -17.27 -1.56
CA PRO A 265 0.00 -18.36 -1.77
C PRO A 265 -0.75 -19.66 -2.05
N SER A 266 -0.20 -20.51 -2.91
CA SER A 266 -0.66 -21.88 -3.06
C SER A 266 -0.51 -22.57 -1.71
N SER A 267 -1.57 -23.18 -1.21
CA SER A 267 -1.58 -24.01 0.01
C SER A 267 -0.75 -25.26 -0.20
#